data_d4031f09a663389c8e16d87c319970c7
#
_entry.id   d4031f09a663389c8e16d87c319970c7
#
_cell.length_a   1.000
_cell.length_b   1.000
_cell.length_c   1.000
_cell.angle_alpha   90.00
_cell.angle_beta   90.00
_cell.angle_gamma   90.00
#
_symmetry.space_group_name_H-M   'P 1'
#
loop_
_entity.id
_entity.type
_entity.pdbx_description
1 polymer ?
#
loop_
_entity_poly.entity_id
_entity_poly.type
_entity_poly.pdbx_seq_one_letter_code
_entity_poly.pdbx_strand_id
1 'polypeptide(L)' 'MKIYMRVDDLDAYLDRAEQLGGKRLVPPTDLPGDYGRFAIFTDPDGNQVGLWS' A
#
# COMPACT_ATOMS: atom_id res chain seq x y z
N MET A 1 8.18 5.20 -11.42
CA MET A 1 8.60 5.84 -10.17
C MET A 1 7.83 5.20 -9.02
N LYS A 2 8.50 4.90 -7.92
CA LYS A 2 7.87 4.32 -6.74
C LYS A 2 7.81 5.35 -5.62
N ILE A 3 6.62 5.55 -5.06
CA ILE A 3 6.38 6.49 -3.98
C ILE A 3 6.00 5.69 -2.74
N TYR A 4 6.53 6.08 -1.58
CA TYR A 4 6.14 5.49 -0.31
C TYR A 4 5.42 6.53 0.54
N MET A 5 4.31 6.12 1.16
CA MET A 5 3.53 7.01 2.01
C MET A 5 3.23 6.32 3.33
N ARG A 6 3.32 7.07 4.42
CA ARG A 6 2.90 6.58 5.71
C ARG A 6 1.41 6.80 5.88
N VAL A 7 0.69 5.77 6.35
CA VAL A 7 -0.75 5.85 6.57
C VAL A 7 -1.09 5.30 7.95
N ASP A 8 -2.22 5.73 8.51
CA ASP A 8 -2.64 5.27 9.82
C ASP A 8 -3.31 3.90 9.75
N ASP A 9 -4.09 3.65 8.70
CA ASP A 9 -4.80 2.38 8.51
C ASP A 9 -4.49 1.84 7.11
N LEU A 10 -3.58 0.89 7.06
CA LEU A 10 -3.10 0.32 5.82
C LEU A 10 -4.21 -0.39 5.05
N ASP A 11 -5.02 -1.18 5.75
CA ASP A 11 -6.09 -1.94 5.10
C ASP A 11 -7.16 -1.02 4.51
N ALA A 12 -7.54 0.00 5.25
CA ALA A 12 -8.54 0.96 4.79
C ALA A 12 -8.03 1.71 3.56
N TYR A 13 -6.76 2.07 3.54
CA TYR A 13 -6.19 2.77 2.40
C TYR A 13 -6.16 1.88 1.16
N LEU A 14 -5.80 0.62 1.32
CA LEU A 14 -5.79 -0.34 0.21
C LEU A 14 -7.19 -0.58 -0.35
N ASP A 15 -8.19 -0.71 0.52
CA ASP A 15 -9.58 -0.86 0.09
C ASP A 15 -10.01 0.35 -0.74
N ARG A 16 -9.65 1.54 -0.30
CA ARG A 16 -9.96 2.76 -1.02
C ARG A 16 -9.26 2.81 -2.38
N ALA A 17 -7.99 2.42 -2.41
CA ALA A 17 -7.23 2.38 -3.65
C ALA A 17 -7.88 1.44 -4.67
N GLU A 18 -8.34 0.28 -4.22
CA GLU A 18 -9.04 -0.65 -5.10
C GLU A 18 -10.36 -0.10 -5.62
N GLN A 19 -11.10 0.60 -4.79
CA GLN A 19 -12.35 1.26 -5.21
C GLN A 19 -12.11 2.29 -6.31
N LEU A 20 -10.94 2.90 -6.32
CA LEU A 20 -10.57 3.90 -7.30
C LEU A 20 -9.86 3.32 -8.53
N GLY A 21 -9.83 1.99 -8.66
CA GLY A 21 -9.28 1.32 -9.82
C GLY A 21 -7.86 0.80 -9.68
N GLY A 22 -7.26 0.92 -8.51
CA GLY A 22 -5.93 0.37 -8.26
C GLY A 22 -5.96 -1.12 -8.03
N LYS A 23 -4.77 -1.73 -7.95
CA LYS A 23 -4.61 -3.17 -7.71
C LYS A 23 -3.54 -3.41 -6.67
N ARG A 24 -3.78 -4.38 -5.79
CA ARG A 24 -2.78 -4.79 -4.80
C ARG A 24 -1.70 -5.61 -5.48
N LEU A 25 -0.45 -5.18 -5.33
CA LEU A 25 0.70 -5.97 -5.74
C LEU A 25 1.25 -6.78 -4.58
N VAL A 26 1.41 -6.13 -3.42
CA VAL A 26 1.88 -6.78 -2.21
C VAL A 26 0.86 -6.49 -1.12
N PRO A 27 0.22 -7.54 -0.56
CA PRO A 27 -0.75 -7.33 0.52
C PRO A 27 -0.06 -6.84 1.80
N PRO A 28 -0.83 -6.38 2.78
CA PRO A 28 -0.24 -5.96 4.06
C PRO A 28 0.66 -7.05 4.63
N THR A 29 1.91 -6.70 4.88
CA THR A 29 2.95 -7.63 5.31
C THR A 29 3.68 -7.04 6.50
N ASP A 30 3.85 -7.83 7.57
CA ASP A 30 4.58 -7.38 8.74
C ASP A 30 6.05 -7.26 8.45
N LEU A 31 6.65 -6.15 8.88
CA LEU A 31 8.09 -5.97 8.83
C LEU A 31 8.73 -6.65 10.04
N PRO A 32 9.94 -7.21 9.90
CA PRO A 32 10.62 -7.83 11.02
C PRO A 32 10.97 -6.79 12.10
N GLY A 33 11.03 -7.23 13.37
CA GLY A 33 11.48 -6.37 14.45
C GLY A 33 10.51 -5.28 14.86
N ASP A 34 9.22 -5.48 14.69
CA ASP A 34 8.18 -4.54 15.08
C ASP A 34 8.27 -3.18 14.37
N TYR A 35 8.83 -3.15 13.18
CA TYR A 35 8.93 -1.93 12.38
C TYR A 35 7.62 -1.55 11.69
N GLY A 36 6.54 -2.30 11.94
CA GLY A 36 5.25 -1.99 11.38
C GLY A 36 4.90 -2.89 10.20
N ARG A 37 4.07 -2.40 9.32
CA ARG A 37 3.58 -3.15 8.16
C ARG A 37 3.74 -2.32 6.90
N PHE A 38 3.85 -3.00 5.77
CA PHE A 38 3.90 -2.31 4.48
C PHE A 38 3.01 -3.03 3.47
N ALA A 39 2.68 -2.32 2.41
CA ALA A 39 1.97 -2.88 1.27
C ALA A 39 2.32 -2.07 0.03
N ILE A 40 2.08 -2.67 -1.14
CA ILE A 40 2.31 -1.97 -2.41
C ILE A 40 1.08 -2.19 -3.29
N PHE A 41 0.59 -1.12 -3.90
CA PHE A 41 -0.46 -1.22 -4.88
C PHE A 41 -0.07 -0.45 -6.14
N THR A 42 -0.78 -0.72 -7.24
CA THR A 42 -0.65 0.08 -8.45
C THR A 42 -1.86 0.98 -8.59
N ASP A 43 -1.63 2.20 -9.07
CA ASP A 43 -2.73 3.07 -9.45
C ASP A 43 -3.30 2.66 -10.82
N PRO A 44 -4.41 3.27 -11.29
CA PRO A 44 -4.99 2.92 -12.58
C PRO A 44 -4.04 3.12 -13.77
N ASP A 45 -3.04 3.96 -13.62
CA ASP A 45 -2.05 4.21 -14.68
C ASP A 45 -0.87 3.26 -14.61
N GLY A 46 -0.86 2.34 -13.64
CA GLY A 46 0.22 1.36 -13.51
C GLY A 46 1.39 1.81 -12.66
N ASN A 47 1.31 2.96 -12.00
CA ASN A 47 2.38 3.41 -11.12
C ASN A 47 2.33 2.68 -9.79
N GLN A 48 3.48 2.29 -9.26
CA GLN A 48 3.57 1.60 -7.98
C GLN A 48 3.61 2.59 -6.83
N VAL A 49 2.78 2.34 -5.82
CA VAL A 49 2.75 3.15 -4.60
C VAL A 49 2.93 2.23 -3.40
N GLY A 50 3.93 2.50 -2.60
CA GLY A 50 4.18 1.79 -1.35
C GLY A 50 3.51 2.49 -0.19
N LEU A 51 2.96 1.71 0.73
CA LEU A 51 2.32 2.20 1.96
C LEU A 51 3.02 1.60 3.16
N TRP A 52 3.09 2.37 4.22
CA TRP A 52 3.72 1.92 5.45
C TRP A 52 2.95 2.45 6.66
N SER A 53 2.78 1.61 7.67
CA SER A 53 2.12 2.03 8.90
C SER A 53 2.74 1.39 10.14
#